data_64658ed39f10987b1b53a91ef071b8f0
#
_entry.id   64658ed39f10987b1b53a91ef071b8f0
#
_cell.length_a   1.000
_cell.length_b   1.000
_cell.length_c   1.000
_cell.angle_alpha   90.00
_cell.angle_beta   90.00
_cell.angle_gamma   90.00
#
_symmetry.space_group_name_H-M   'P 1'
#
loop_
_entity.id
_entity.type
_entity.pdbx_description
1 polymer ?
#
loop_
_entity_poly.entity_id
_entity_poly.type
_entity_poly.pdbx_seq_one_letter_code
_entity_poly.pdbx_strand_id
1 'polypeptide(L)'
;MTHNFLDTPKRSVKPRDFGINSMIDNGVPTKYFIDVVESDSALIDFVKFGWCTALVTADLEKKIECLVANNVNYYFGGTLFEKALSQNKLDAFYQFLKNFDCKFMEVSDGTLTISSKDKAKHIGNFAKEFVVLSEVGKKDIDEANNMPISRWIDEIHSDLAAGATKVILEARESGKSGICDADGNLRADLVESITKSRFRAADALWEAPNKQLQTSLISSIGPNVNLANIAFGDIVGLETLRLGIRSDTFDLYNATGSRYAELQGDRAPFDHPDRRGSSGLVGDRVRQVRAPR
;
A
#
# COMPACT_ATOMS: atom_id res chain seq x y z
N MET A 1 20.61 -3.58 9.43
CA MET A 1 20.36 -3.52 10.90
C MET A 1 21.59 -4.03 11.59
N THR A 2 22.37 -3.15 12.18
CA THR A 2 23.72 -3.46 12.72
C THR A 2 23.72 -3.97 14.17
N HIS A 3 22.57 -4.00 14.84
CA HIS A 3 22.48 -4.34 16.27
C HIS A 3 21.61 -5.56 16.58
N ASN A 4 21.09 -6.26 15.55
CA ASN A 4 20.28 -7.45 15.76
C ASN A 4 21.16 -8.69 15.97
N PHE A 5 21.12 -9.26 17.16
CA PHE A 5 21.79 -10.50 17.56
C PHE A 5 20.81 -11.69 17.69
N LEU A 6 19.53 -11.44 17.40
CA LEU A 6 18.46 -12.45 17.50
C LEU A 6 18.24 -13.13 16.15
N ASP A 7 17.83 -14.38 16.20
CA ASP A 7 17.30 -15.06 15.03
C ASP A 7 15.90 -14.53 14.73
N THR A 8 15.78 -13.75 13.65
CA THR A 8 14.53 -13.10 13.26
C THR A 8 14.19 -13.41 11.81
N PRO A 9 12.89 -13.31 11.42
CA PRO A 9 12.50 -13.48 10.04
C PRO A 9 13.28 -12.56 9.11
N LYS A 10 13.65 -13.10 7.95
CA LYS A 10 14.33 -12.28 6.92
C LYS A 10 13.37 -11.26 6.33
N ARG A 11 13.73 -10.00 6.44
CA ARG A 11 12.99 -8.90 5.81
C ARG A 11 13.55 -8.60 4.42
N SER A 12 12.64 -8.27 3.48
CA SER A 12 13.03 -7.72 2.19
C SER A 12 13.70 -6.36 2.34
N VAL A 13 14.63 -6.03 1.44
CA VAL A 13 15.43 -4.78 1.46
C VAL A 13 15.01 -3.89 0.30
N LYS A 14 15.00 -2.58 0.50
CA LYS A 14 14.70 -1.58 -0.56
C LYS A 14 15.75 -1.59 -1.68
N PRO A 15 15.34 -1.43 -2.94
CA PRO A 15 13.95 -1.40 -3.42
C PRO A 15 13.31 -2.78 -3.34
N ARG A 16 12.04 -2.85 -2.88
CA ARG A 16 11.35 -4.12 -2.62
C ARG A 16 9.97 -4.15 -3.28
N ASP A 17 9.52 -5.34 -3.66
CA ASP A 17 8.20 -5.59 -4.24
C ASP A 17 7.21 -6.21 -3.24
N PHE A 18 7.72 -6.74 -2.12
CA PHE A 18 6.95 -7.30 -1.01
C PHE A 18 7.57 -6.89 0.34
N GLY A 19 6.77 -6.91 1.40
CA GLY A 19 7.16 -6.37 2.70
C GLY A 19 7.14 -4.85 2.74
N ILE A 20 6.36 -4.24 1.85
CA ILE A 20 6.18 -2.80 1.68
C ILE A 20 5.53 -2.20 2.93
N ASN A 21 6.00 -1.02 3.32
CA ASN A 21 5.34 -0.12 4.25
C ASN A 21 4.95 1.18 3.52
N SER A 22 3.65 1.41 3.38
CA SER A 22 3.08 2.66 2.86
C SER A 22 2.47 3.45 4.02
N MET A 23 3.07 4.59 4.33
CA MET A 23 2.59 5.47 5.40
C MET A 23 1.50 6.40 4.88
N ILE A 24 0.68 6.94 5.77
CA ILE A 24 -0.32 7.95 5.43
C ILE A 24 -0.01 9.30 6.08
N ASP A 25 0.12 10.33 5.25
CA ASP A 25 0.06 11.72 5.69
C ASP A 25 -1.40 12.20 5.67
N ASN A 26 -2.00 12.24 6.83
CA ASN A 26 -3.35 12.73 7.09
C ASN A 26 -3.36 14.11 7.77
N GLY A 27 -2.32 14.92 7.55
CA GLY A 27 -2.11 16.21 8.17
C GLY A 27 -0.98 16.22 9.21
N VAL A 28 0.01 15.35 9.04
CA VAL A 28 1.19 15.28 9.91
C VAL A 28 1.95 16.61 9.87
N PRO A 29 2.33 17.19 11.02
CA PRO A 29 3.13 18.42 11.06
C PRO A 29 4.46 18.27 10.32
N THR A 30 4.82 19.24 9.49
CA THR A 30 5.97 19.13 8.55
C THR A 30 7.27 18.75 9.24
N LYS A 31 7.58 19.33 10.39
CA LYS A 31 8.81 19.00 11.13
C LYS A 31 8.84 17.54 11.57
N TYR A 32 7.75 17.05 12.16
CA TYR A 32 7.65 15.64 12.58
C TYR A 32 7.70 14.68 11.38
N PHE A 33 7.05 15.06 10.28
CA PHE A 33 7.11 14.31 9.02
C PHE A 33 8.58 14.13 8.56
N ILE A 34 9.33 15.25 8.49
CA ILE A 34 10.74 15.25 8.07
C ILE A 34 11.59 14.42 9.03
N ASP A 35 11.44 14.65 10.34
CA ASP A 35 12.20 13.92 11.37
C ASP A 35 12.02 12.39 11.23
N VAL A 36 10.80 11.91 10.99
CA VAL A 36 10.52 10.47 10.81
C VAL A 36 11.09 9.95 9.48
N VAL A 37 10.89 10.67 8.37
CA VAL A 37 11.38 10.22 7.07
C VAL A 37 12.92 10.15 7.06
N GLU A 38 13.61 11.15 7.58
CA GLU A 38 15.06 11.16 7.67
C GLU A 38 15.63 10.06 8.58
N SER A 39 14.92 9.76 9.69
CA SER A 39 15.33 8.73 10.65
C SER A 39 15.10 7.30 10.13
N ASP A 40 13.97 7.07 9.47
CA ASP A 40 13.46 5.72 9.22
C ASP A 40 13.18 5.41 7.73
N SER A 41 13.72 6.20 6.79
CA SER A 41 13.51 6.03 5.33
C SER A 41 13.80 4.61 4.82
N ALA A 42 14.72 3.89 5.45
CA ALA A 42 15.02 2.49 5.11
C ALA A 42 13.82 1.55 5.33
N LEU A 43 12.89 1.92 6.21
CA LEU A 43 11.68 1.17 6.52
C LEU A 43 10.46 1.64 5.71
N ILE A 44 10.53 2.84 5.08
CA ILE A 44 9.41 3.49 4.39
C ILE A 44 9.55 3.32 2.89
N ASP A 45 8.56 2.75 2.21
CA ASP A 45 8.56 2.59 0.75
C ASP A 45 7.73 3.66 0.06
N PHE A 46 6.59 4.01 0.66
CA PHE A 46 5.66 5.00 0.14
C PHE A 46 5.14 5.92 1.25
N VAL A 47 4.79 7.13 0.85
CA VAL A 47 3.91 8.01 1.62
C VAL A 47 2.69 8.38 0.77
N LYS A 48 1.50 8.06 1.26
CA LYS A 48 0.20 8.46 0.72
C LYS A 48 -0.19 9.80 1.34
N PHE A 49 -0.36 10.86 0.53
CA PHE A 49 -1.04 12.07 0.99
C PHE A 49 -2.55 11.79 0.98
N GLY A 50 -3.06 11.39 2.15
CA GLY A 50 -4.45 10.96 2.33
C GLY A 50 -5.43 12.12 2.49
N TRP A 51 -6.73 11.85 2.43
CA TRP A 51 -7.84 12.75 2.77
C TRP A 51 -7.80 14.12 2.05
N CYS A 52 -7.22 14.18 0.86
CA CYS A 52 -6.99 15.42 0.11
C CYS A 52 -6.14 16.46 0.88
N THR A 53 -5.36 16.06 1.89
CA THR A 53 -4.53 16.97 2.69
C THR A 53 -3.54 17.75 1.84
N ALA A 54 -3.09 17.21 0.73
CA ALA A 54 -2.22 17.90 -0.22
C ALA A 54 -2.77 19.26 -0.69
N LEU A 55 -4.09 19.44 -0.73
CA LEU A 55 -4.71 20.69 -1.18
C LEU A 55 -4.72 21.80 -0.11
N VAL A 56 -4.44 21.45 1.14
CA VAL A 56 -4.52 22.37 2.29
C VAL A 56 -3.22 22.40 3.11
N THR A 57 -2.24 21.59 2.77
CA THR A 57 -0.92 21.56 3.43
C THR A 57 -0.06 22.70 2.91
N ALA A 58 0.37 23.61 3.78
CA ALA A 58 1.16 24.78 3.40
C ALA A 58 2.59 24.43 2.95
N ASP A 59 3.17 23.36 3.47
CA ASP A 59 4.56 22.94 3.20
C ASP A 59 4.61 21.63 2.38
N LEU A 60 3.68 21.43 1.44
CA LEU A 60 3.61 20.21 0.64
C LEU A 60 4.91 19.95 -0.13
N GLU A 61 5.47 20.99 -0.76
CA GLU A 61 6.70 20.92 -1.53
C GLU A 61 7.87 20.45 -0.66
N LYS A 62 8.01 20.99 0.56
CA LYS A 62 9.06 20.58 1.50
C LYS A 62 8.96 19.11 1.89
N LYS A 63 7.73 18.62 2.08
CA LYS A 63 7.49 17.19 2.38
C LYS A 63 7.91 16.32 1.20
N ILE A 64 7.53 16.71 -0.02
CA ILE A 64 7.89 15.98 -1.24
C ILE A 64 9.40 16.00 -1.46
N GLU A 65 10.07 17.15 -1.30
CA GLU A 65 11.52 17.27 -1.38
C GLU A 65 12.22 16.32 -0.41
N CYS A 66 11.73 16.23 0.84
CA CYS A 66 12.26 15.30 1.84
C CYS A 66 12.09 13.84 1.39
N LEU A 67 10.93 13.45 0.85
CA LEU A 67 10.70 12.10 0.35
C LEU A 67 11.65 11.75 -0.80
N VAL A 68 11.81 12.65 -1.77
CA VAL A 68 12.70 12.46 -2.91
C VAL A 68 14.16 12.32 -2.45
N ALA A 69 14.61 13.19 -1.55
CA ALA A 69 15.97 13.15 -1.00
C ALA A 69 16.29 11.84 -0.26
N ASN A 70 15.28 11.20 0.33
CA ASN A 70 15.40 9.96 1.09
C ASN A 70 14.97 8.69 0.29
N ASN A 71 14.78 8.81 -1.04
CA ASN A 71 14.35 7.71 -1.91
C ASN A 71 13.05 7.03 -1.42
N VAL A 72 12.09 7.82 -0.95
CA VAL A 72 10.75 7.38 -0.58
C VAL A 72 9.78 7.78 -1.68
N ASN A 73 9.02 6.83 -2.21
CA ASN A 73 7.99 7.13 -3.20
C ASN A 73 6.77 7.79 -2.52
N TYR A 74 5.98 8.50 -3.31
CA TYR A 74 4.75 9.12 -2.81
C TYR A 74 3.66 9.09 -3.86
N TYR A 75 2.43 9.22 -3.38
CA TYR A 75 1.23 9.37 -4.21
C TYR A 75 0.14 10.12 -3.47
N PHE A 76 -0.80 10.66 -4.23
CA PHE A 76 -1.99 11.30 -3.70
C PHE A 76 -3.13 10.27 -3.63
N GLY A 77 -3.80 10.20 -2.47
CA GLY A 77 -4.80 9.19 -2.19
C GLY A 77 -6.04 9.30 -3.09
N GLY A 78 -6.72 8.18 -3.28
CA GLY A 78 -7.81 8.00 -4.23
C GLY A 78 -9.02 8.91 -4.02
N THR A 79 -9.26 9.40 -2.80
CA THR A 79 -10.32 10.40 -2.55
C THR A 79 -10.11 11.68 -3.39
N LEU A 80 -8.86 12.07 -3.67
CA LEU A 80 -8.57 13.22 -4.53
C LEU A 80 -8.94 12.92 -5.99
N PHE A 81 -8.65 11.71 -6.48
CA PHE A 81 -9.10 11.24 -7.80
C PHE A 81 -10.64 11.25 -7.89
N GLU A 82 -11.33 10.65 -6.90
CA GLU A 82 -12.79 10.59 -6.86
C GLU A 82 -13.40 12.01 -6.86
N LYS A 83 -12.82 12.93 -6.09
CA LYS A 83 -13.29 14.32 -6.05
C LYS A 83 -13.08 15.05 -7.36
N ALA A 84 -11.95 14.86 -8.02
CA ALA A 84 -11.67 15.41 -9.34
C ALA A 84 -12.65 14.84 -10.39
N LEU A 85 -12.90 13.52 -10.35
CA LEU A 85 -13.85 12.87 -11.24
C LEU A 85 -15.27 13.42 -11.05
N SER A 86 -15.75 13.54 -9.81
CA SER A 86 -17.09 14.06 -9.49
C SER A 86 -17.32 15.51 -9.98
N GLN A 87 -16.24 16.26 -10.16
CA GLN A 87 -16.28 17.65 -10.64
C GLN A 87 -15.89 17.80 -12.12
N ASN A 88 -15.72 16.69 -12.87
CA ASN A 88 -15.23 16.70 -14.26
C ASN A 88 -13.87 17.43 -14.41
N LYS A 89 -12.96 17.24 -13.43
CA LYS A 89 -11.64 17.91 -13.38
C LYS A 89 -10.46 16.94 -13.48
N LEU A 90 -10.62 15.80 -14.18
CA LEU A 90 -9.54 14.83 -14.33
C LEU A 90 -8.32 15.40 -15.07
N ASP A 91 -8.52 16.32 -16.04
CA ASP A 91 -7.40 16.96 -16.73
C ASP A 91 -6.61 17.86 -15.77
N ALA A 92 -7.29 18.60 -14.89
CA ALA A 92 -6.64 19.40 -13.86
C ALA A 92 -5.92 18.51 -12.83
N PHE A 93 -6.49 17.38 -12.45
CA PHE A 93 -5.85 16.40 -11.59
C PHE A 93 -4.61 15.80 -12.25
N TYR A 94 -4.67 15.46 -13.53
CA TYR A 94 -3.50 15.01 -14.30
C TYR A 94 -2.38 16.05 -14.26
N GLN A 95 -2.68 17.34 -14.54
CA GLN A 95 -1.69 18.41 -14.46
C GLN A 95 -1.13 18.58 -13.04
N PHE A 96 -1.96 18.43 -12.02
CA PHE A 96 -1.52 18.45 -10.62
C PHE A 96 -0.48 17.34 -10.34
N LEU A 97 -0.71 16.12 -10.79
CA LEU A 97 0.26 15.02 -10.65
C LEU A 97 1.58 15.34 -11.37
N LYS A 98 1.50 15.90 -12.58
CA LYS A 98 2.68 16.26 -13.39
C LYS A 98 3.47 17.40 -12.74
N ASN A 99 2.81 18.40 -12.16
CA ASN A 99 3.47 19.53 -11.49
C ASN A 99 4.30 19.11 -10.28
N PHE A 100 3.93 18.01 -9.64
CA PHE A 100 4.68 17.44 -8.53
C PHE A 100 5.60 16.26 -8.94
N ASP A 101 5.83 16.03 -10.24
CA ASP A 101 6.62 14.87 -10.73
C ASP A 101 6.17 13.53 -10.12
N CYS A 102 4.88 13.43 -9.79
CA CYS A 102 4.32 12.25 -9.15
C CYS A 102 4.31 11.06 -10.11
N LYS A 103 4.98 9.97 -9.75
CA LYS A 103 5.07 8.77 -10.59
C LYS A 103 3.96 7.77 -10.31
N PHE A 104 3.40 7.82 -9.11
CA PHE A 104 2.39 6.89 -8.62
C PHE A 104 1.07 7.62 -8.43
N MET A 105 -0.03 6.96 -8.70
CA MET A 105 -1.35 7.50 -8.41
C MET A 105 -2.31 6.41 -7.94
N GLU A 106 -3.33 6.81 -7.20
CA GLU A 106 -4.36 5.91 -6.71
C GLU A 106 -5.67 6.16 -7.46
N VAL A 107 -6.27 5.07 -7.97
CA VAL A 107 -7.64 5.07 -8.51
C VAL A 107 -8.53 4.35 -7.52
N SER A 108 -9.56 5.01 -7.01
CA SER A 108 -10.54 4.44 -6.08
C SER A 108 -11.97 4.72 -6.49
N ASP A 109 -12.89 3.95 -5.92
CA ASP A 109 -14.35 4.12 -6.03
C ASP A 109 -15.05 3.86 -4.68
N GLY A 110 -14.30 4.06 -3.60
CA GLY A 110 -14.78 3.80 -2.23
C GLY A 110 -15.86 4.77 -1.75
N THR A 111 -15.85 6.02 -2.25
CA THR A 111 -16.80 7.07 -1.90
C THR A 111 -17.76 7.37 -3.07
N LEU A 112 -17.22 7.39 -4.29
CA LEU A 112 -17.98 7.66 -5.51
C LEU A 112 -18.39 6.35 -6.16
N THR A 113 -19.69 6.18 -6.42
CA THR A 113 -20.16 4.99 -7.14
C THR A 113 -19.91 5.14 -8.64
N ILE A 114 -18.95 4.38 -9.15
CA ILE A 114 -18.68 4.22 -10.58
C ILE A 114 -18.77 2.74 -10.94
N SER A 115 -19.04 2.42 -12.21
CA SER A 115 -19.04 1.04 -12.66
C SER A 115 -17.61 0.46 -12.68
N SER A 116 -17.47 -0.85 -12.43
CA SER A 116 -16.16 -1.52 -12.54
C SER A 116 -15.54 -1.33 -13.93
N LYS A 117 -16.36 -1.23 -14.98
CA LYS A 117 -15.93 -0.93 -16.34
C LYS A 117 -15.34 0.48 -16.47
N ASP A 118 -15.97 1.48 -15.86
CA ASP A 118 -15.46 2.86 -15.90
C ASP A 118 -14.20 3.00 -15.04
N LYS A 119 -14.14 2.35 -13.88
CA LYS A 119 -12.94 2.27 -13.06
C LYS A 119 -11.77 1.67 -13.85
N ALA A 120 -11.98 0.51 -14.48
CA ALA A 120 -11.00 -0.15 -15.34
C ALA A 120 -10.52 0.76 -16.49
N LYS A 121 -11.43 1.52 -17.10
CA LYS A 121 -11.09 2.52 -18.13
C LYS A 121 -10.18 3.63 -17.57
N HIS A 122 -10.47 4.15 -16.38
CA HIS A 122 -9.61 5.15 -15.74
C HIS A 122 -8.24 4.57 -15.42
N ILE A 123 -8.17 3.37 -14.83
CA ILE A 123 -6.91 2.66 -14.58
C ILE A 123 -6.09 2.54 -15.88
N GLY A 124 -6.69 1.99 -16.96
CA GLY A 124 -5.99 1.82 -18.24
C GLY A 124 -5.54 3.12 -18.90
N ASN A 125 -6.27 4.21 -18.70
CA ASN A 125 -5.85 5.51 -19.21
C ASN A 125 -4.64 6.07 -18.47
N PHE A 126 -4.67 6.05 -17.14
CA PHE A 126 -3.58 6.55 -16.31
C PHE A 126 -2.34 5.64 -16.33
N ALA A 127 -2.51 4.34 -16.48
CA ALA A 127 -1.41 3.36 -16.56
C ALA A 127 -0.48 3.58 -17.77
N LYS A 128 -0.86 4.40 -18.74
CA LYS A 128 -0.01 4.78 -19.88
C LYS A 128 1.18 5.64 -19.46
N GLU A 129 1.05 6.39 -18.35
CA GLU A 129 2.05 7.37 -17.91
C GLU A 129 2.41 7.25 -16.43
N PHE A 130 1.54 6.69 -15.60
CA PHE A 130 1.73 6.54 -14.16
C PHE A 130 1.77 5.07 -13.75
N VAL A 131 2.41 4.81 -12.61
CA VAL A 131 2.25 3.53 -11.90
C VAL A 131 0.95 3.63 -11.10
N VAL A 132 -0.08 2.90 -11.53
CA VAL A 132 -1.39 2.97 -10.92
C VAL A 132 -1.50 1.97 -9.77
N LEU A 133 -1.90 2.46 -8.62
CA LEU A 133 -2.41 1.70 -7.49
C LEU A 133 -3.94 1.78 -7.56
N SER A 134 -4.66 0.66 -7.44
CA SER A 134 -6.11 0.71 -7.34
C SER A 134 -6.56 0.37 -5.94
N GLU A 135 -7.68 0.93 -5.48
CA GLU A 135 -8.26 0.60 -4.18
C GLU A 135 -9.52 -0.24 -4.40
N VAL A 136 -9.63 -1.37 -3.71
CA VAL A 136 -10.81 -2.24 -3.70
C VAL A 136 -11.38 -2.31 -2.29
N GLY A 137 -12.68 -2.13 -2.20
CA GLY A 137 -13.47 -2.08 -0.97
C GLY A 137 -14.33 -0.83 -0.91
N LYS A 138 -15.37 -0.86 -0.07
CA LYS A 138 -16.29 0.26 0.09
C LYS A 138 -16.07 0.95 1.43
N LYS A 139 -16.15 2.28 1.43
CA LYS A 139 -16.00 3.11 2.64
C LYS A 139 -17.28 3.14 3.48
N ASP A 140 -18.42 2.94 2.85
CA ASP A 140 -19.67 2.74 3.57
C ASP A 140 -19.68 1.37 4.24
N ILE A 141 -20.06 1.33 5.52
CA ILE A 141 -20.00 0.12 6.35
C ILE A 141 -21.00 -0.93 5.84
N ASP A 142 -22.20 -0.52 5.47
CA ASP A 142 -23.25 -1.44 5.03
C ASP A 142 -22.92 -2.01 3.66
N GLU A 143 -22.42 -1.19 2.74
CA GLU A 143 -21.95 -1.66 1.43
C GLU A 143 -20.75 -2.61 1.57
N ALA A 144 -19.78 -2.29 2.44
CA ALA A 144 -18.60 -3.10 2.65
C ALA A 144 -18.92 -4.47 3.27
N ASN A 145 -19.81 -4.50 4.27
CA ASN A 145 -20.22 -5.73 4.94
C ASN A 145 -21.06 -6.64 4.03
N ASN A 146 -21.84 -6.05 3.12
CA ASN A 146 -22.67 -6.78 2.17
C ASN A 146 -21.94 -7.16 0.87
N MET A 147 -20.71 -6.72 0.67
CA MET A 147 -19.93 -7.05 -0.53
C MET A 147 -19.49 -8.52 -0.48
N PRO A 148 -19.93 -9.38 -1.41
CA PRO A 148 -19.54 -10.77 -1.46
C PRO A 148 -18.03 -10.93 -1.70
N ILE A 149 -17.43 -11.99 -1.14
CA ILE A 149 -15.99 -12.30 -1.33
C ILE A 149 -15.65 -12.45 -2.82
N SER A 150 -16.52 -13.08 -3.60
CA SER A 150 -16.33 -13.22 -5.05
C SER A 150 -16.17 -11.87 -5.74
N ARG A 151 -16.94 -10.87 -5.33
CA ARG A 151 -16.86 -9.52 -5.89
C ARG A 151 -15.52 -8.84 -5.55
N TRP A 152 -15.00 -9.03 -4.35
CA TRP A 152 -13.64 -8.56 -4.00
C TRP A 152 -12.60 -9.15 -4.95
N ILE A 153 -12.65 -10.45 -5.19
CA ILE A 153 -11.73 -11.17 -6.06
C ILE A 153 -11.88 -10.70 -7.52
N ASP A 154 -13.11 -10.55 -8.00
CA ASP A 154 -13.38 -10.09 -9.37
C ASP A 154 -12.90 -8.66 -9.60
N GLU A 155 -13.12 -7.75 -8.64
CA GLU A 155 -12.63 -6.36 -8.72
C GLU A 155 -11.10 -6.31 -8.70
N ILE A 156 -10.43 -7.08 -7.82
CA ILE A 156 -8.96 -7.19 -7.79
C ILE A 156 -8.43 -7.63 -9.16
N HIS A 157 -8.98 -8.70 -9.73
CA HIS A 157 -8.54 -9.21 -11.03
C HIS A 157 -8.82 -8.22 -12.16
N SER A 158 -9.98 -7.57 -12.14
CA SER A 158 -10.35 -6.55 -13.12
C SER A 158 -9.37 -5.37 -13.11
N ASP A 159 -9.04 -4.87 -11.94
CA ASP A 159 -8.16 -3.72 -11.77
C ASP A 159 -6.71 -4.03 -12.20
N LEU A 160 -6.19 -5.22 -11.83
CA LEU A 160 -4.88 -5.69 -12.28
C LEU A 160 -4.85 -5.90 -13.80
N ALA A 161 -5.89 -6.49 -14.38
CA ALA A 161 -6.01 -6.68 -15.82
C ALA A 161 -6.11 -5.35 -16.58
N ALA A 162 -6.71 -4.32 -15.97
CA ALA A 162 -6.78 -2.97 -16.53
C ALA A 162 -5.45 -2.21 -16.51
N GLY A 163 -4.46 -2.68 -15.76
CA GLY A 163 -3.11 -2.10 -15.70
C GLY A 163 -2.69 -1.55 -14.34
N ALA A 164 -3.47 -1.77 -13.29
CA ALA A 164 -3.01 -1.49 -11.93
C ALA A 164 -1.80 -2.36 -11.59
N THR A 165 -0.80 -1.77 -10.95
CA THR A 165 0.42 -2.48 -10.55
C THR A 165 0.23 -3.21 -9.21
N LYS A 166 -0.52 -2.60 -8.32
CA LYS A 166 -0.91 -3.16 -7.02
C LYS A 166 -2.35 -2.76 -6.69
N VAL A 167 -2.98 -3.57 -5.85
CA VAL A 167 -4.33 -3.30 -5.35
C VAL A 167 -4.27 -3.05 -3.86
N ILE A 168 -4.80 -1.90 -3.42
CA ILE A 168 -4.98 -1.54 -2.02
C ILE A 168 -6.31 -2.12 -1.54
N LEU A 169 -6.28 -2.82 -0.42
CA LEU A 169 -7.45 -3.43 0.19
C LEU A 169 -7.91 -2.57 1.37
N GLU A 170 -9.07 -1.94 1.22
CA GLU A 170 -9.62 -0.91 2.12
C GLU A 170 -9.94 -1.46 3.51
N ALA A 171 -9.54 -0.74 4.57
CA ALA A 171 -9.93 -1.00 5.96
C ALA A 171 -10.45 0.24 6.70
N ARG A 172 -10.48 1.41 6.07
CA ARG A 172 -10.68 2.74 6.64
C ARG A 172 -9.73 3.06 7.81
N GLU A 173 -9.66 4.32 8.16
CA GLU A 173 -8.89 4.78 9.31
C GLU A 173 -9.38 4.21 10.66
N SER A 174 -10.68 3.89 10.74
CA SER A 174 -11.26 3.27 11.95
C SER A 174 -10.86 1.81 12.13
N GLY A 175 -10.45 1.12 11.03
CA GLY A 175 -10.25 -0.33 11.02
C GLY A 175 -11.55 -1.12 11.23
N LYS A 176 -12.72 -0.56 10.87
CA LYS A 176 -14.05 -1.16 11.12
C LYS A 176 -14.89 -1.30 9.86
N SER A 177 -14.27 -1.41 8.70
CA SER A 177 -14.92 -1.57 7.40
C SER A 177 -13.97 -2.26 6.43
N GLY A 178 -14.45 -2.65 5.27
CA GLY A 178 -13.65 -3.26 4.23
C GLY A 178 -13.18 -4.67 4.58
N ILE A 179 -11.86 -4.84 4.79
CA ILE A 179 -11.29 -6.12 5.23
C ILE A 179 -11.55 -6.43 6.71
N CYS A 180 -12.24 -5.54 7.43
CA CYS A 180 -12.58 -5.71 8.83
C CYS A 180 -14.09 -5.76 9.01
N ASP A 181 -14.53 -6.37 10.09
CA ASP A 181 -15.90 -6.30 10.59
C ASP A 181 -16.15 -5.01 11.39
N ALA A 182 -17.39 -4.81 11.83
CA ALA A 182 -17.80 -3.65 12.61
C ALA A 182 -17.12 -3.55 14.00
N ASP A 183 -16.62 -4.66 14.51
CA ASP A 183 -15.89 -4.73 15.79
C ASP A 183 -14.38 -4.44 15.61
N GLY A 184 -13.93 -4.33 14.36
CA GLY A 184 -12.52 -4.08 14.01
C GLY A 184 -11.67 -5.34 13.92
N ASN A 185 -12.29 -6.51 13.86
CA ASN A 185 -11.57 -7.76 13.65
C ASN A 185 -11.36 -8.00 12.15
N LEU A 186 -10.22 -8.59 11.82
CA LEU A 186 -9.92 -8.98 10.45
C LEU A 186 -10.90 -10.07 9.98
N ARG A 187 -11.49 -9.89 8.80
CA ARG A 187 -12.34 -10.89 8.14
C ARG A 187 -11.45 -12.02 7.61
N ALA A 188 -11.22 -13.04 8.45
CA ALA A 188 -10.29 -14.12 8.16
C ALA A 188 -10.65 -14.90 6.88
N ASP A 189 -11.95 -15.14 6.65
CA ASP A 189 -12.49 -15.78 5.45
C ASP A 189 -12.20 -15.01 4.17
N LEU A 190 -12.33 -13.69 4.21
CA LEU A 190 -12.00 -12.80 3.10
C LEU A 190 -10.50 -12.81 2.82
N VAL A 191 -9.66 -12.63 3.86
CA VAL A 191 -8.20 -12.64 3.72
C VAL A 191 -7.71 -13.97 3.16
N GLU A 192 -8.22 -15.08 3.68
CA GLU A 192 -7.89 -16.42 3.20
C GLU A 192 -8.28 -16.61 1.73
N SER A 193 -9.49 -16.19 1.37
CA SER A 193 -10.00 -16.31 0.00
C SER A 193 -9.20 -15.45 -0.98
N ILE A 194 -8.89 -14.20 -0.60
CA ILE A 194 -8.04 -13.32 -1.42
C ILE A 194 -6.63 -13.93 -1.56
N THR A 195 -6.01 -14.38 -0.47
CA THR A 195 -4.65 -14.93 -0.53
C THR A 195 -4.55 -16.25 -1.29
N LYS A 196 -5.65 -17.03 -1.39
CA LYS A 196 -5.76 -18.25 -2.20
C LYS A 196 -6.15 -17.98 -3.65
N SER A 197 -6.57 -16.78 -4.00
CA SER A 197 -6.94 -16.44 -5.38
C SER A 197 -5.72 -16.36 -6.30
N ARG A 198 -5.95 -16.29 -7.62
CA ARG A 198 -4.90 -16.41 -8.64
C ARG A 198 -4.14 -15.09 -8.92
N PHE A 199 -3.81 -14.31 -7.89
CA PHE A 199 -2.93 -13.15 -8.07
C PHE A 199 -1.70 -13.27 -7.16
N ARG A 200 -0.66 -12.48 -7.46
CA ARG A 200 0.56 -12.53 -6.64
C ARG A 200 0.30 -11.80 -5.32
N ALA A 201 0.66 -12.41 -4.20
CA ALA A 201 0.57 -11.78 -2.88
C ALA A 201 1.32 -10.43 -2.82
N ALA A 202 2.37 -10.28 -3.63
CA ALA A 202 3.12 -9.03 -3.78
C ALA A 202 2.28 -7.89 -4.40
N ASP A 203 1.21 -8.19 -5.15
CA ASP A 203 0.36 -7.19 -5.78
C ASP A 203 -0.73 -6.65 -4.84
N ALA A 204 -0.96 -7.29 -3.69
CA ALA A 204 -1.86 -6.79 -2.64
C ALA A 204 -1.13 -5.84 -1.68
N LEU A 205 -1.79 -4.76 -1.30
CA LEU A 205 -1.35 -3.79 -0.29
C LEU A 205 -2.50 -3.61 0.71
N TRP A 206 -2.36 -4.14 1.92
CA TRP A 206 -3.41 -4.22 2.92
C TRP A 206 -3.39 -2.98 3.80
N GLU A 207 -4.50 -2.27 3.92
CA GLU A 207 -4.59 -1.18 4.87
C GLU A 207 -4.58 -1.71 6.31
N ALA A 208 -3.72 -1.14 7.14
CA ALA A 208 -3.53 -1.52 8.53
C ALA A 208 -3.30 -0.28 9.40
N PRO A 209 -4.33 0.57 9.57
CA PRO A 209 -4.20 1.87 10.25
C PRO A 209 -3.93 1.78 11.74
N ASN A 210 -4.03 0.61 12.34
CA ASN A 210 -3.79 0.40 13.77
C ASN A 210 -3.01 -0.88 14.05
N LYS A 211 -2.42 -0.95 15.25
CA LYS A 211 -1.60 -2.08 15.69
C LYS A 211 -2.32 -3.44 15.62
N GLN A 212 -3.62 -3.48 15.94
CA GLN A 212 -4.39 -4.72 15.93
C GLN A 212 -4.41 -5.32 14.51
N LEU A 213 -4.69 -4.52 13.49
CA LEU A 213 -4.69 -4.99 12.10
C LEU A 213 -3.29 -5.32 11.60
N GLN A 214 -2.27 -4.53 11.96
CA GLN A 214 -0.88 -4.83 11.65
C GLN A 214 -0.50 -6.22 12.17
N THR A 215 -0.79 -6.49 13.45
CA THR A 215 -0.52 -7.79 14.09
C THR A 215 -1.31 -8.92 13.44
N SER A 216 -2.61 -8.74 13.19
CA SER A 216 -3.46 -9.77 12.58
C SER A 216 -3.01 -10.13 11.16
N LEU A 217 -2.68 -9.14 10.33
CA LEU A 217 -2.19 -9.37 8.96
C LEU A 217 -0.81 -10.03 8.94
N ILE A 218 0.11 -9.61 9.82
CA ILE A 218 1.42 -10.25 9.97
C ILE A 218 1.25 -11.72 10.40
N SER A 219 0.36 -12.00 11.36
CA SER A 219 0.10 -13.35 11.84
C SER A 219 -0.55 -14.26 10.80
N SER A 220 -1.42 -13.69 9.95
CA SER A 220 -2.19 -14.45 8.95
C SER A 220 -1.42 -14.67 7.65
N ILE A 221 -0.60 -13.70 7.23
CA ILE A 221 0.04 -13.70 5.90
C ILE A 221 1.56 -13.84 6.01
N GLY A 222 2.15 -13.30 7.08
CA GLY A 222 3.59 -13.39 7.33
C GLY A 222 4.29 -12.03 7.44
N PRO A 223 5.59 -12.05 7.82
CA PRO A 223 6.34 -10.84 8.16
C PRO A 223 6.55 -9.88 6.99
N ASN A 224 6.46 -10.37 5.77
CA ASN A 224 6.65 -9.60 4.54
C ASN A 224 5.33 -9.27 3.83
N VAL A 225 4.19 -9.26 4.53
CA VAL A 225 2.95 -8.73 3.98
C VAL A 225 3.09 -7.23 3.67
N ASN A 226 2.55 -6.77 2.54
CA ASN A 226 2.53 -5.34 2.21
C ASN A 226 1.46 -4.64 3.02
N LEU A 227 1.81 -3.58 3.75
CA LEU A 227 0.89 -2.84 4.60
C LEU A 227 0.83 -1.37 4.19
N ALA A 228 -0.38 -0.82 4.22
CA ALA A 228 -0.67 0.58 3.91
C ALA A 228 -1.38 1.30 5.08
N ASN A 229 -1.49 2.62 4.93
CA ASN A 229 -2.09 3.52 5.91
C ASN A 229 -1.43 3.46 7.30
N ILE A 230 -0.12 3.19 7.32
CA ILE A 230 0.66 3.16 8.55
C ILE A 230 0.87 4.59 9.06
N ALA A 231 0.56 4.83 10.34
CA ALA A 231 0.80 6.13 10.95
C ALA A 231 2.31 6.41 11.10
N PHE A 232 2.71 7.69 11.04
CA PHE A 232 4.13 8.09 11.13
C PHE A 232 4.80 7.65 12.43
N GLY A 233 4.05 7.59 13.54
CA GLY A 233 4.58 7.11 14.83
C GLY A 233 4.72 5.59 14.93
N ASP A 234 4.18 4.84 13.99
CA ASP A 234 4.12 3.37 14.09
C ASP A 234 5.24 2.65 13.36
N ILE A 235 6.00 3.33 12.49
CA ILE A 235 6.91 2.65 11.54
C ILE A 235 7.94 1.73 12.19
N VAL A 236 8.61 2.19 13.25
CA VAL A 236 9.59 1.38 14.00
C VAL A 236 8.87 0.28 14.78
N GLY A 237 7.73 0.61 15.41
CA GLY A 237 6.89 -0.36 16.11
C GLY A 237 6.37 -1.47 15.21
N LEU A 238 5.99 -1.15 13.97
CA LEU A 238 5.60 -2.12 12.95
C LEU A 238 6.75 -3.07 12.58
N GLU A 239 7.96 -2.54 12.42
CA GLU A 239 9.10 -3.40 12.12
C GLU A 239 9.41 -4.38 13.26
N THR A 240 9.24 -3.96 14.53
CA THR A 240 9.37 -4.88 15.68
C THR A 240 8.31 -5.98 15.69
N LEU A 241 7.07 -5.68 15.25
CA LEU A 241 6.03 -6.70 15.04
C LEU A 241 6.44 -7.69 13.94
N ARG A 242 6.93 -7.18 12.81
CA ARG A 242 7.35 -8.01 11.66
C ARG A 242 8.52 -8.94 12.01
N LEU A 243 9.40 -8.50 12.89
CA LEU A 243 10.55 -9.28 13.35
C LEU A 243 10.19 -10.29 14.45
N GLY A 244 8.96 -10.27 14.98
CA GLY A 244 8.56 -11.16 16.07
C GLY A 244 9.24 -10.87 17.41
N ILE A 245 9.77 -9.67 17.59
CA ILE A 245 10.49 -9.27 18.82
C ILE A 245 9.65 -8.44 19.78
N ARG A 246 8.39 -8.19 19.41
CA ARG A 246 7.39 -7.52 20.25
C ARG A 246 6.41 -8.52 20.82
N SER A 247 5.90 -8.28 22.03
CA SER A 247 4.99 -9.19 22.75
C SER A 247 3.81 -9.69 21.90
N ASP A 248 3.25 -8.83 21.06
CA ASP A 248 2.08 -9.14 20.22
C ASP A 248 2.38 -10.22 19.13
N THR A 249 3.65 -10.42 18.78
CA THR A 249 4.08 -11.37 17.74
C THR A 249 5.22 -12.29 18.22
N PHE A 250 5.49 -12.31 19.52
CA PHE A 250 6.66 -12.96 20.12
C PHE A 250 6.75 -14.46 19.78
N ASP A 251 5.62 -15.15 19.76
CA ASP A 251 5.58 -16.60 19.56
C ASP A 251 5.45 -17.01 18.07
N LEU A 252 5.34 -16.04 17.15
CA LEU A 252 5.10 -16.36 15.72
C LEU A 252 6.29 -17.07 15.05
N TYR A 253 7.52 -16.81 15.52
CA TYR A 253 8.74 -17.22 14.80
C TYR A 253 9.73 -17.99 15.69
N ASN A 254 9.30 -18.49 16.84
CA ASN A 254 10.13 -19.33 17.69
C ASN A 254 10.45 -20.68 17.00
N ALA A 255 11.70 -21.15 17.13
CA ALA A 255 12.22 -22.33 16.45
C ALA A 255 11.43 -23.64 16.71
N THR A 256 10.55 -23.65 17.72
CA THR A 256 9.63 -24.75 18.06
C THR A 256 8.23 -24.60 17.45
N GLY A 257 7.90 -23.43 16.86
CA GLY A 257 6.58 -23.13 16.29
C GLY A 257 6.62 -23.05 14.76
N SER A 258 6.37 -24.15 14.10
CA SER A 258 6.53 -24.32 12.65
C SER A 258 5.54 -23.58 11.74
N ARG A 259 4.70 -22.67 12.23
CA ARG A 259 3.76 -21.91 11.38
C ARG A 259 4.45 -21.14 10.24
N TYR A 260 5.67 -20.67 10.46
CA TYR A 260 6.41 -19.96 9.42
C TYR A 260 6.92 -20.88 8.31
N ALA A 261 7.31 -22.12 8.64
CA ALA A 261 7.72 -23.11 7.65
C ALA A 261 6.53 -23.57 6.79
N GLU A 262 5.34 -23.71 7.38
CA GLU A 262 4.10 -24.06 6.67
C GLU A 262 3.65 -22.96 5.70
N LEU A 263 3.81 -21.69 6.05
CA LEU A 263 3.46 -20.56 5.19
C LEU A 263 4.42 -20.36 4.01
N GLN A 264 5.67 -20.87 4.12
CA GLN A 264 6.66 -20.83 3.04
C GLN A 264 6.73 -22.13 2.21
N GLY A 265 6.33 -23.28 2.80
CA GLY A 265 6.51 -24.62 2.20
C GLY A 265 5.64 -24.92 0.98
N ASP A 266 4.49 -24.26 0.83
CA ASP A 266 3.50 -24.58 -0.21
C ASP A 266 3.36 -23.54 -1.33
N ARG A 267 4.17 -22.50 -1.34
CA ARG A 267 4.08 -21.43 -2.35
C ARG A 267 5.33 -21.33 -3.19
N ALA A 268 5.48 -22.29 -4.13
CA ALA A 268 6.35 -22.05 -5.28
C ALA A 268 5.85 -20.79 -6.03
N PRO A 269 6.75 -19.89 -6.49
CA PRO A 269 6.33 -18.75 -7.29
C PRO A 269 5.58 -19.26 -8.50
N PHE A 270 4.32 -18.84 -8.67
CA PHE A 270 3.55 -19.12 -9.87
C PHE A 270 4.25 -18.40 -11.04
N ASP A 271 4.91 -19.19 -11.88
CA ASP A 271 5.49 -18.74 -13.14
C ASP A 271 4.34 -18.38 -14.10
N HIS A 272 4.11 -17.10 -14.33
CA HIS A 272 3.19 -16.64 -15.38
C HIS A 272 3.99 -16.54 -16.70
N PRO A 273 3.67 -17.34 -17.76
CA PRO A 273 4.53 -17.42 -18.96
C PRO A 273 4.59 -16.17 -19.83
N ASP A 274 3.77 -15.13 -19.61
CA ASP A 274 3.58 -14.06 -20.61
C ASP A 274 3.90 -12.62 -20.17
N ARG A 275 4.62 -12.41 -19.08
CA ARG A 275 5.12 -11.05 -18.75
C ARG A 275 6.65 -10.93 -18.79
N ARG A 276 7.29 -11.45 -19.82
CA ARG A 276 8.69 -11.14 -20.15
C ARG A 276 8.75 -9.77 -20.85
N GLY A 277 8.62 -8.68 -20.14
CA GLY A 277 8.70 -7.35 -20.75
C GLY A 277 8.73 -6.16 -19.81
N SER A 278 8.38 -6.32 -18.53
CA SER A 278 8.27 -5.17 -17.63
C SER A 278 9.21 -5.17 -16.40
N SER A 279 10.06 -6.18 -16.24
CA SER A 279 11.02 -6.23 -15.12
C SER A 279 12.23 -5.29 -15.26
N GLY A 280 12.29 -4.48 -16.32
CA GLY A 280 13.38 -3.55 -16.61
C GLY A 280 13.12 -2.08 -16.21
N LEU A 281 11.93 -1.71 -15.72
CA LEU A 281 11.56 -0.29 -15.59
C LEU A 281 11.77 0.34 -14.20
N VAL A 282 12.14 -0.42 -13.19
CA VAL A 282 12.38 0.13 -11.83
C VAL A 282 13.87 0.33 -11.53
N GLY A 283 14.78 -0.30 -12.28
CA GLY A 283 16.21 -0.31 -11.97
C GLY A 283 17.11 0.68 -12.73
N ASP A 284 16.73 1.19 -13.91
CA ASP A 284 17.71 1.79 -14.82
C ASP A 284 17.46 3.24 -15.29
N ARG A 285 16.60 4.02 -14.64
CA ARG A 285 16.42 5.44 -14.99
C ARG A 285 16.79 6.43 -13.90
N VAL A 286 17.80 6.13 -13.11
CA VAL A 286 18.49 7.16 -12.31
C VAL A 286 19.79 7.52 -13.02
N ARG A 287 19.72 8.24 -14.14
CA ARG A 287 20.85 8.99 -14.69
C ARG A 287 20.60 10.49 -14.48
N GLN A 288 21.38 11.02 -13.54
CA GLN A 288 21.91 12.39 -13.46
C GLN A 288 21.16 13.49 -14.26
N VAL A 289 20.39 14.29 -13.54
CA VAL A 289 20.13 15.67 -13.96
C VAL A 289 21.13 16.55 -13.20
N ARG A 290 22.10 17.12 -13.95
CA ARG A 290 23.01 18.17 -13.47
C ARG A 290 22.18 19.44 -13.23
N ALA A 291 22.44 20.06 -12.07
CA ALA A 291 21.93 21.40 -11.77
C ALA A 291 22.43 22.44 -12.80
N PRO A 292 21.60 23.40 -13.20
CA PRO A 292 22.08 24.62 -13.87
C PRO A 292 22.66 25.57 -12.84
N ARG A 293 23.67 26.34 -13.30
CA ARG A 293 24.39 27.37 -12.53
C ARG A 293 23.51 28.58 -12.21
#